data_77bb836f12a77798081b5b9b834d59cf
#
_entry.id   77bb836f12a77798081b5b9b834d59cf
#
_cell.length_a   1.000
_cell.length_b   1.000
_cell.length_c   1.000
_cell.angle_alpha   90.00
_cell.angle_beta   90.00
_cell.angle_gamma   90.00
#
_symmetry.space_group_name_H-M   'P 1'
#
loop_
_entity.id
_entity.type
_entity.pdbx_description
1 polymer ?
#
loop_
_entity_poly.entity_id
_entity_poly.type
_entity_poly.pdbx_seq_one_letter_code
_entity_poly.pdbx_strand_id
1 'polypeptide(L)'
;MPADTKMDEQPAPPNVSIPCHDEQRDKKKRFTVYKVIVNVGQQEWFIFRRYAEFDKLYNTLRKQFPSMNLKIPAKRIFGDNFEPEFIKQRRAGLHEFIKRIVSHPQLCNQPDVRTFLLMDRMQNFSDASEDEDDKPTDFDFLKVIGKGSFGKVFLAKRKHDEKYYAVKVLQKKVILNRKEQKHIMAERNVLLKNVKHPFLVGLHYSFQTTDKLYFVLDFVNGGELFFHLQKERTFPEPRAKFYIAEMASALGYLHSLNIVYRDLKPENILLDHEGHIILTDFGLCKEGISQADTTTTFCGTPEVRSFCDISNFDPEFTDEMVPNSICWSQDHSIVNASVMEADDAFVGFSYAPASDDSFL
;
A
#
# COMPACT_ATOMS: atom_id res chain seq x y z
N MET A 1 -28.58 -24.67 -39.53
CA MET A 1 -28.49 -24.12 -38.19
C MET A 1 -27.59 -22.87 -38.26
N PRO A 2 -28.08 -21.67 -37.98
CA PRO A 2 -27.27 -20.46 -38.03
C PRO A 2 -26.37 -20.39 -36.77
N ALA A 3 -25.13 -19.95 -36.96
CA ALA A 3 -24.16 -19.73 -35.89
C ALA A 3 -24.58 -18.52 -35.06
N ASP A 4 -24.62 -18.69 -33.74
CA ASP A 4 -24.79 -17.62 -32.79
C ASP A 4 -23.56 -16.68 -32.83
N THR A 5 -23.77 -15.50 -33.37
CA THR A 5 -22.82 -14.39 -33.31
C THR A 5 -22.88 -13.84 -31.87
N LYS A 6 -21.84 -14.13 -31.06
CA LYS A 6 -21.63 -13.40 -29.82
C LYS A 6 -21.45 -11.92 -30.18
N MET A 7 -22.41 -11.10 -29.80
CA MET A 7 -22.25 -9.64 -29.77
C MET A 7 -21.17 -9.33 -28.72
N ASP A 8 -20.07 -8.70 -29.15
CA ASP A 8 -19.11 -8.04 -28.26
C ASP A 8 -19.86 -6.95 -27.48
N GLU A 9 -20.15 -7.21 -26.22
CA GLU A 9 -20.64 -6.18 -25.30
C GLU A 9 -19.51 -5.17 -25.09
N GLN A 10 -19.65 -4.00 -25.69
CA GLN A 10 -18.74 -2.88 -25.39
C GLN A 10 -18.89 -2.53 -23.91
N PRO A 11 -17.78 -2.40 -23.15
CA PRO A 11 -17.83 -2.07 -21.74
C PRO A 11 -18.55 -0.73 -21.56
N ALA A 12 -19.41 -0.66 -20.54
CA ALA A 12 -20.15 0.54 -20.20
C ALA A 12 -19.20 1.75 -20.02
N PRO A 13 -19.55 2.93 -20.54
CA PRO A 13 -18.69 4.10 -20.41
C PRO A 13 -18.46 4.44 -18.92
N PRO A 14 -17.24 4.87 -18.55
CA PRO A 14 -16.95 5.22 -17.16
C PRO A 14 -17.80 6.38 -16.70
N ASN A 15 -18.27 6.32 -15.45
CA ASN A 15 -18.88 7.44 -14.77
C ASN A 15 -17.87 8.12 -13.86
N VAL A 16 -17.88 9.46 -13.78
CA VAL A 16 -16.94 10.23 -12.96
C VAL A 16 -17.65 11.29 -12.15
N SER A 17 -17.19 11.53 -10.93
CA SER A 17 -17.66 12.63 -10.09
C SER A 17 -16.52 13.30 -9.33
N ILE A 18 -16.70 14.57 -8.93
CA ILE A 18 -15.78 15.30 -8.05
C ILE A 18 -16.57 15.81 -6.84
N PRO A 19 -16.86 14.95 -5.85
CA PRO A 19 -17.74 15.31 -4.73
C PRO A 19 -17.12 16.32 -3.78
N CYS A 20 -15.81 16.26 -3.57
CA CYS A 20 -15.13 17.11 -2.60
C CYS A 20 -13.72 17.53 -3.07
N HIS A 21 -13.10 18.38 -2.29
CA HIS A 21 -11.71 18.81 -2.41
C HIS A 21 -11.06 18.80 -1.04
N ASP A 22 -9.75 18.79 -1.01
CA ASP A 22 -8.95 18.89 0.21
C ASP A 22 -7.81 19.88 0.01
N GLU A 23 -7.36 20.50 1.11
CA GLU A 23 -6.20 21.38 1.12
C GLU A 23 -4.97 20.65 1.65
N GLN A 24 -3.95 20.59 0.83
CA GLN A 24 -2.67 19.99 1.18
C GLN A 24 -1.56 21.03 1.23
N ARG A 25 -0.51 20.74 1.99
CA ARG A 25 0.69 21.58 2.08
C ARG A 25 1.91 20.75 1.72
N ASP A 26 2.69 21.25 0.79
CA ASP A 26 4.01 20.75 0.47
C ASP A 26 5.04 21.77 0.96
N LYS A 27 5.96 21.35 1.83
CA LYS A 27 7.03 22.08 2.55
C LYS A 27 6.85 23.60 2.72
N LYS A 28 6.44 24.36 1.69
CA LYS A 28 6.22 25.82 1.73
C LYS A 28 4.99 26.32 0.95
N LYS A 29 4.25 25.44 0.26
CA LYS A 29 3.12 25.86 -0.59
C LYS A 29 1.85 25.11 -0.22
N ARG A 30 0.80 25.86 0.02
CA ARG A 30 -0.57 25.38 0.17
C ARG A 30 -1.16 25.16 -1.22
N PHE A 31 -1.90 24.06 -1.44
CA PHE A 31 -2.57 23.77 -2.70
C PHE A 31 -3.83 22.96 -2.49
N THR A 32 -4.78 23.07 -3.41
CA THR A 32 -6.03 22.31 -3.41
C THR A 32 -5.90 21.08 -4.29
N VAL A 33 -6.34 19.94 -3.80
CA VAL A 33 -6.56 18.69 -4.54
C VAL A 33 -8.04 18.39 -4.64
N TYR A 34 -8.47 17.83 -5.77
CA TYR A 34 -9.85 17.45 -6.04
C TYR A 34 -9.95 15.94 -6.04
N LYS A 35 -10.90 15.39 -5.25
CA LYS A 35 -11.18 13.94 -5.22
C LYS A 35 -12.03 13.61 -6.44
N VAL A 36 -11.47 12.85 -7.38
CA VAL A 36 -12.17 12.35 -8.57
C VAL A 36 -12.55 10.90 -8.31
N ILE A 37 -13.83 10.59 -8.26
CA ILE A 37 -14.36 9.22 -8.17
C ILE A 37 -14.61 8.75 -9.60
N VAL A 38 -14.17 7.53 -9.90
CA VAL A 38 -14.34 6.89 -11.22
C VAL A 38 -15.04 5.56 -11.03
N ASN A 39 -16.12 5.34 -11.79
CA ASN A 39 -16.89 4.10 -11.79
C ASN A 39 -16.87 3.48 -13.19
N VAL A 40 -16.46 2.23 -13.29
CA VAL A 40 -16.49 1.43 -14.53
C VAL A 40 -17.12 0.08 -14.23
N GLY A 41 -18.32 -0.16 -14.73
CA GLY A 41 -19.09 -1.35 -14.41
C GLY A 41 -19.38 -1.44 -12.90
N GLN A 42 -18.87 -2.48 -12.24
CA GLN A 42 -19.00 -2.67 -10.79
C GLN A 42 -17.80 -2.15 -10.00
N GLN A 43 -16.76 -1.63 -10.66
CA GLN A 43 -15.56 -1.12 -10.03
C GLN A 43 -15.68 0.37 -9.74
N GLU A 44 -15.35 0.77 -8.53
CA GLU A 44 -15.23 2.16 -8.12
C GLU A 44 -13.86 2.41 -7.49
N TRP A 45 -13.22 3.50 -7.87
CA TRP A 45 -12.00 3.99 -7.21
C TRP A 45 -11.97 5.51 -7.23
N PHE A 46 -11.05 6.12 -6.48
CA PHE A 46 -10.86 7.55 -6.51
C PHE A 46 -9.39 7.93 -6.62
N ILE A 47 -9.16 9.13 -7.11
CA ILE A 47 -7.85 9.73 -7.27
C ILE A 47 -7.90 11.19 -6.83
N PHE A 48 -6.78 11.68 -6.32
CA PHE A 48 -6.62 13.12 -6.08
C PHE A 48 -5.84 13.76 -7.21
N ARG A 49 -6.35 14.88 -7.73
CA ARG A 49 -5.69 15.66 -8.79
C ARG A 49 -5.68 17.14 -8.46
N ARG A 50 -4.53 17.78 -8.72
CA ARG A 50 -4.40 19.24 -8.61
C ARG A 50 -4.95 19.89 -9.88
N TYR A 51 -5.36 21.16 -9.80
CA TYR A 51 -5.79 21.92 -10.97
C TYR A 51 -4.76 21.88 -12.13
N ALA A 52 -3.47 21.92 -11.81
CA ALA A 52 -2.41 21.87 -12.83
C ALA A 52 -2.41 20.58 -13.65
N GLU A 53 -2.84 19.45 -13.09
CA GLU A 53 -2.95 18.17 -13.79
C GLU A 53 -4.15 18.17 -14.76
N PHE A 54 -5.28 18.74 -14.35
CA PHE A 54 -6.42 18.99 -15.25
C PHE A 54 -6.06 19.93 -16.39
N ASP A 55 -5.33 21.01 -16.11
CA ASP A 55 -4.87 21.96 -17.11
C ASP A 55 -3.90 21.32 -18.11
N LYS A 56 -3.00 20.45 -17.63
CA LYS A 56 -2.10 19.66 -18.49
C LYS A 56 -2.91 18.74 -19.42
N LEU A 57 -3.86 17.97 -18.87
CA LEU A 57 -4.73 17.10 -19.64
C LEU A 57 -5.53 17.88 -20.70
N TYR A 58 -6.13 19.01 -20.30
CA TYR A 58 -6.87 19.90 -21.21
C TYR A 58 -5.99 20.36 -22.37
N ASN A 59 -4.78 20.84 -22.09
CA ASN A 59 -3.88 21.33 -23.14
C ASN A 59 -3.42 20.22 -24.09
N THR A 60 -3.21 19.01 -23.59
CA THR A 60 -2.88 17.83 -24.41
C THR A 60 -4.05 17.49 -25.34
N LEU A 61 -5.26 17.32 -24.78
CA LEU A 61 -6.43 16.97 -25.57
C LEU A 61 -6.84 18.05 -26.57
N ARG A 62 -6.70 19.32 -26.21
CA ARG A 62 -6.97 20.44 -27.13
C ARG A 62 -6.04 20.46 -28.35
N LYS A 63 -4.78 20.03 -28.19
CA LYS A 63 -3.83 19.89 -29.30
C LYS A 63 -4.18 18.71 -30.21
N GLN A 64 -4.58 17.59 -29.62
CA GLN A 64 -4.91 16.36 -30.34
C GLN A 64 -6.28 16.45 -31.03
N PHE A 65 -7.24 17.17 -30.42
CA PHE A 65 -8.62 17.30 -30.88
C PHE A 65 -9.08 18.75 -30.94
N PRO A 66 -8.51 19.56 -31.83
CA PRO A 66 -8.80 21.01 -31.89
C PRO A 66 -10.26 21.35 -32.26
N SER A 67 -10.96 20.43 -32.95
CA SER A 67 -12.39 20.60 -33.29
C SER A 67 -13.33 20.37 -32.11
N MET A 68 -12.89 19.73 -31.03
CA MET A 68 -13.69 19.51 -29.85
C MET A 68 -13.66 20.73 -28.93
N ASN A 69 -14.82 21.33 -28.71
CA ASN A 69 -14.95 22.52 -27.84
C ASN A 69 -14.84 22.12 -26.35
N LEU A 70 -13.64 21.73 -25.90
CA LEU A 70 -13.36 21.45 -24.49
C LEU A 70 -13.21 22.75 -23.71
N LYS A 71 -13.75 22.79 -22.50
CA LYS A 71 -13.68 23.93 -21.59
C LYS A 71 -13.19 23.47 -20.22
N ILE A 72 -12.28 24.24 -19.63
CA ILE A 72 -11.81 24.07 -18.25
C ILE A 72 -11.94 25.42 -17.52
N PRO A 73 -12.17 25.45 -16.20
CA PRO A 73 -12.15 26.68 -15.43
C PRO A 73 -10.82 27.45 -15.63
N ALA A 74 -10.92 28.74 -15.80
CA ALA A 74 -9.72 29.57 -16.04
C ALA A 74 -8.76 29.58 -14.85
N LYS A 75 -7.47 29.79 -15.15
CA LYS A 75 -6.47 30.07 -14.11
C LYS A 75 -6.77 31.43 -13.48
N ARG A 76 -6.83 31.45 -12.13
CA ARG A 76 -6.93 32.69 -11.40
C ARG A 76 -5.52 33.25 -11.22
N ILE A 77 -5.26 34.41 -11.83
CA ILE A 77 -3.94 35.06 -11.79
C ILE A 77 -3.86 36.02 -10.60
N PHE A 78 -4.99 36.64 -10.21
CA PHE A 78 -5.10 37.59 -9.10
C PHE A 78 -6.15 37.13 -8.11
N GLY A 79 -5.91 37.35 -6.81
CA GLY A 79 -6.81 37.00 -5.71
C GLY A 79 -6.46 35.67 -5.02
N ASP A 80 -7.21 35.36 -3.96
CA ASP A 80 -6.98 34.16 -3.17
C ASP A 80 -7.52 32.91 -3.90
N ASN A 81 -6.63 31.96 -4.20
CA ASN A 81 -6.99 30.68 -4.81
C ASN A 81 -7.64 29.71 -3.82
N PHE A 82 -7.72 30.07 -2.53
CA PHE A 82 -8.30 29.26 -1.44
C PHE A 82 -9.65 29.80 -0.94
N GLU A 83 -10.18 30.79 -1.61
CA GLU A 83 -11.52 31.32 -1.36
C GLU A 83 -12.57 30.18 -1.58
N PRO A 84 -13.42 29.85 -0.58
CA PRO A 84 -14.31 28.69 -0.63
C PRO A 84 -15.23 28.68 -1.84
N GLU A 85 -15.81 29.83 -2.20
CA GLU A 85 -16.73 29.93 -3.33
C GLU A 85 -15.99 29.75 -4.67
N PHE A 86 -14.77 30.25 -4.77
CA PHE A 86 -13.93 30.04 -5.96
C PHE A 86 -13.54 28.55 -6.13
N ILE A 87 -13.15 27.88 -5.05
CA ILE A 87 -12.85 26.44 -5.09
C ILE A 87 -14.07 25.63 -5.48
N LYS A 88 -15.26 25.96 -4.94
CA LYS A 88 -16.53 25.32 -5.26
C LYS A 88 -16.90 25.46 -6.74
N GLN A 89 -16.78 26.67 -7.30
CA GLN A 89 -17.02 26.94 -8.73
C GLN A 89 -16.00 26.20 -9.60
N ARG A 90 -14.73 26.22 -9.23
CA ARG A 90 -13.67 25.51 -9.94
C ARG A 90 -13.93 24.00 -9.91
N ARG A 91 -14.30 23.42 -8.76
CA ARG A 91 -14.66 22.01 -8.62
C ARG A 91 -15.80 21.63 -9.57
N ALA A 92 -16.86 22.41 -9.61
CA ALA A 92 -17.99 22.19 -10.53
C ALA A 92 -17.55 22.21 -12.00
N GLY A 93 -16.74 23.18 -12.39
CA GLY A 93 -16.23 23.25 -13.75
C GLY A 93 -15.25 22.12 -14.13
N LEU A 94 -14.45 21.64 -13.19
CA LEU A 94 -13.58 20.46 -13.37
C LEU A 94 -14.41 19.16 -13.48
N HIS A 95 -15.49 19.06 -12.71
CA HIS A 95 -16.42 17.95 -12.81
C HIS A 95 -17.05 17.88 -14.21
N GLU A 96 -17.59 19.00 -14.72
CA GLU A 96 -18.18 19.07 -16.07
C GLU A 96 -17.14 18.76 -17.16
N PHE A 97 -15.89 19.23 -17.00
CA PHE A 97 -14.81 18.95 -17.94
C PHE A 97 -14.54 17.44 -18.01
N ILE A 98 -14.30 16.76 -16.86
CA ILE A 98 -13.95 15.35 -16.90
C ILE A 98 -15.14 14.47 -17.30
N LYS A 99 -16.37 14.81 -16.88
CA LYS A 99 -17.59 14.14 -17.29
C LYS A 99 -17.76 14.16 -18.81
N ARG A 100 -17.52 15.32 -19.44
CA ARG A 100 -17.58 15.45 -20.90
C ARG A 100 -16.52 14.60 -21.62
N ILE A 101 -15.32 14.48 -21.05
CA ILE A 101 -14.24 13.66 -21.62
C ILE A 101 -14.64 12.18 -21.61
N VAL A 102 -15.11 11.66 -20.48
CA VAL A 102 -15.45 10.23 -20.37
C VAL A 102 -16.71 9.85 -21.13
N SER A 103 -17.63 10.80 -21.35
CA SER A 103 -18.83 10.60 -22.17
C SER A 103 -18.54 10.51 -23.66
N HIS A 104 -17.34 10.87 -24.10
CA HIS A 104 -16.97 10.85 -25.52
C HIS A 104 -16.00 9.70 -25.81
N PRO A 105 -16.39 8.66 -26.57
CA PRO A 105 -15.61 7.45 -26.77
C PRO A 105 -14.18 7.70 -27.27
N GLN A 106 -13.99 8.66 -28.21
CA GLN A 106 -12.66 9.01 -28.74
C GLN A 106 -11.73 9.65 -27.69
N LEU A 107 -12.29 10.42 -26.75
CA LEU A 107 -11.51 11.06 -25.69
C LEU A 107 -11.26 10.10 -24.52
N CYS A 108 -12.27 9.34 -24.12
CA CYS A 108 -12.19 8.40 -23.02
C CYS A 108 -11.07 7.36 -23.20
N ASN A 109 -10.88 6.91 -24.43
CA ASN A 109 -9.88 5.89 -24.78
C ASN A 109 -8.46 6.46 -25.02
N GLN A 110 -8.26 7.78 -24.89
CA GLN A 110 -6.92 8.37 -25.05
C GLN A 110 -5.99 7.95 -23.89
N PRO A 111 -4.73 7.60 -24.18
CA PRO A 111 -3.76 7.20 -23.14
C PRO A 111 -3.62 8.24 -22.02
N ASP A 112 -3.61 9.53 -22.36
CA ASP A 112 -3.52 10.61 -21.38
C ASP A 112 -4.73 10.66 -20.43
N VAL A 113 -5.95 10.37 -20.92
CA VAL A 113 -7.17 10.30 -20.10
C VAL A 113 -7.16 9.06 -19.22
N ARG A 114 -6.80 7.91 -19.79
CA ARG A 114 -6.70 6.64 -19.07
C ARG A 114 -5.67 6.73 -17.94
N THR A 115 -4.49 7.27 -18.23
CA THR A 115 -3.44 7.54 -17.23
C THR A 115 -3.90 8.55 -16.17
N PHE A 116 -4.58 9.62 -16.56
CA PHE A 116 -5.11 10.63 -15.63
C PHE A 116 -6.13 10.02 -14.66
N LEU A 117 -6.99 9.12 -15.15
CA LEU A 117 -8.03 8.43 -14.36
C LEU A 117 -7.54 7.12 -13.73
N LEU A 118 -6.28 6.71 -13.98
CA LEU A 118 -5.70 5.42 -13.59
C LEU A 118 -6.49 4.21 -14.13
N MET A 119 -7.17 4.34 -15.25
CA MET A 119 -8.00 3.28 -15.83
C MET A 119 -7.17 2.06 -16.26
N ASP A 120 -5.95 2.27 -16.80
CA ASP A 120 -5.08 1.17 -17.24
C ASP A 120 -4.56 0.33 -16.07
N ARG A 121 -4.35 0.95 -14.90
CA ARG A 121 -4.02 0.22 -13.67
C ARG A 121 -5.16 -0.68 -13.20
N MET A 122 -6.40 -0.28 -13.45
CA MET A 122 -7.60 -1.04 -13.03
C MET A 122 -8.05 -2.07 -14.08
N GLN A 123 -7.74 -1.87 -15.37
CA GLN A 123 -8.01 -2.90 -16.39
C GLN A 123 -7.04 -4.08 -16.30
N ASN A 124 -5.79 -3.86 -15.89
CA ASN A 124 -4.85 -4.95 -15.60
C ASN A 124 -5.31 -5.80 -14.40
N PHE A 125 -6.31 -5.32 -13.62
CA PHE A 125 -7.00 -6.11 -12.57
C PHE A 125 -8.20 -6.90 -13.13
N SER A 126 -8.70 -6.61 -14.33
CA SER A 126 -9.87 -7.30 -14.91
C SER A 126 -9.49 -8.34 -15.99
N ASP A 127 -8.30 -8.23 -16.60
CA ASP A 127 -7.77 -9.21 -17.57
C ASP A 127 -6.88 -10.30 -16.91
N ALA A 128 -6.48 -10.10 -15.66
CA ALA A 128 -6.03 -11.20 -14.82
C ALA A 128 -7.28 -12.00 -14.46
N SER A 129 -7.36 -13.25 -14.95
CA SER A 129 -8.35 -14.29 -14.62
C SER A 129 -9.04 -14.08 -13.28
N GLU A 130 -10.29 -14.53 -13.15
CA GLU A 130 -11.14 -14.57 -11.93
C GLU A 130 -10.43 -15.22 -10.71
N ASP A 131 -9.24 -14.78 -10.38
CA ASP A 131 -8.58 -15.01 -9.11
C ASP A 131 -9.16 -14.00 -8.13
N GLU A 132 -10.09 -14.49 -7.31
CA GLU A 132 -10.68 -13.78 -6.19
C GLU A 132 -9.58 -13.02 -5.42
N ASP A 133 -9.81 -11.72 -5.13
CA ASP A 133 -8.94 -10.93 -4.22
C ASP A 133 -8.55 -11.79 -3.01
N ASP A 134 -7.25 -11.97 -2.77
CA ASP A 134 -6.76 -12.78 -1.64
C ASP A 134 -7.46 -12.37 -0.35
N LYS A 135 -8.13 -13.33 0.28
CA LYS A 135 -8.96 -13.16 1.48
C LYS A 135 -8.32 -13.90 2.65
N PRO A 136 -8.61 -13.53 3.88
CA PRO A 136 -8.13 -14.30 5.04
C PRO A 136 -8.48 -15.78 4.97
N THR A 137 -9.59 -16.12 4.28
CA THR A 137 -10.07 -17.50 4.07
C THR A 137 -9.18 -18.34 3.15
N ASP A 138 -8.31 -17.71 2.35
CA ASP A 138 -7.41 -18.37 1.42
C ASP A 138 -6.14 -18.88 2.10
N PHE A 139 -5.98 -18.55 3.38
CA PHE A 139 -4.86 -18.94 4.22
C PHE A 139 -5.31 -19.82 5.39
N ASP A 140 -4.53 -20.87 5.66
CA ASP A 140 -4.61 -21.63 6.90
C ASP A 140 -3.61 -21.02 7.90
N PHE A 141 -4.13 -20.34 8.93
CA PHE A 141 -3.32 -19.75 9.99
C PHE A 141 -2.87 -20.82 10.97
N LEU A 142 -1.58 -21.10 11.02
CA LEU A 142 -1.05 -22.26 11.73
C LEU A 142 -0.59 -21.94 13.15
N LYS A 143 0.18 -20.85 13.31
CA LYS A 143 0.78 -20.46 14.60
C LYS A 143 0.97 -18.95 14.68
N VAL A 144 0.91 -18.41 15.90
CA VAL A 144 1.40 -17.05 16.18
C VAL A 144 2.92 -17.11 16.25
N ILE A 145 3.60 -16.28 15.49
CA ILE A 145 5.07 -16.20 15.41
C ILE A 145 5.62 -14.85 15.84
N GLY A 146 4.73 -13.89 16.16
CA GLY A 146 5.13 -12.58 16.69
C GLY A 146 3.94 -11.78 17.18
N LYS A 147 4.19 -10.91 18.15
CA LYS A 147 3.23 -9.93 18.67
C LYS A 147 3.80 -8.53 18.48
N GLY A 148 2.97 -7.61 18.02
CA GLY A 148 3.32 -6.19 17.89
C GLY A 148 2.29 -5.28 18.53
N SER A 149 2.59 -4.00 18.58
CA SER A 149 1.73 -2.98 19.21
C SER A 149 0.34 -2.86 18.61
N PHE A 150 0.14 -3.28 17.37
CA PHE A 150 -1.12 -3.13 16.62
C PHE A 150 -1.78 -4.47 16.28
N GLY A 151 -1.10 -5.59 16.51
CA GLY A 151 -1.60 -6.91 16.15
C GLY A 151 -0.58 -8.03 16.33
N LYS A 152 -0.75 -9.08 15.54
CA LYS A 152 0.06 -10.31 15.63
C LYS A 152 0.58 -10.70 14.26
N VAL A 153 1.68 -11.45 14.24
CA VAL A 153 2.20 -12.11 13.05
C VAL A 153 1.95 -13.61 13.16
N PHE A 154 1.44 -14.19 12.09
CA PHE A 154 1.11 -15.61 12.03
C PHE A 154 1.94 -16.29 10.96
N LEU A 155 2.38 -17.51 11.24
CA LEU A 155 2.73 -18.45 10.20
C LEU A 155 1.43 -18.93 9.54
N ALA A 156 1.32 -18.76 8.24
CA ALA A 156 0.16 -19.19 7.48
C ALA A 156 0.58 -19.96 6.22
N LYS A 157 -0.26 -20.90 5.79
CA LYS A 157 -0.11 -21.65 4.55
C LYS A 157 -1.22 -21.21 3.59
N ARG A 158 -0.87 -20.75 2.38
CA ARG A 158 -1.86 -20.41 1.36
C ARG A 158 -2.43 -21.69 0.75
N LYS A 159 -3.75 -21.77 0.62
CA LYS A 159 -4.45 -22.98 0.19
C LYS A 159 -4.23 -23.35 -1.26
N HIS A 160 -4.09 -22.32 -2.13
CA HIS A 160 -3.95 -22.51 -3.57
C HIS A 160 -2.60 -23.13 -3.97
N ASP A 161 -1.49 -22.58 -3.46
CA ASP A 161 -0.12 -22.95 -3.83
C ASP A 161 0.64 -23.71 -2.74
N GLU A 162 0.00 -23.90 -1.58
CA GLU A 162 0.56 -24.55 -0.39
C GLU A 162 1.83 -23.90 0.19
N LYS A 163 2.19 -22.71 -0.25
CA LYS A 163 3.36 -21.97 0.25
C LYS A 163 3.13 -21.37 1.64
N TYR A 164 4.23 -21.18 2.37
CA TYR A 164 4.21 -20.61 3.70
C TYR A 164 4.55 -19.13 3.67
N TYR A 165 3.83 -18.35 4.45
CA TYR A 165 3.95 -16.90 4.56
C TYR A 165 3.92 -16.45 6.01
N ALA A 166 4.54 -15.31 6.30
CA ALA A 166 4.34 -14.58 7.53
C ALA A 166 3.21 -13.56 7.32
N VAL A 167 2.07 -13.75 7.98
CA VAL A 167 0.92 -12.85 7.82
C VAL A 167 0.81 -11.95 9.05
N LYS A 168 1.16 -10.67 8.86
CA LYS A 168 1.04 -9.61 9.89
C LYS A 168 -0.40 -9.09 9.86
N VAL A 169 -1.15 -9.33 10.93
CA VAL A 169 -2.57 -8.96 11.07
C VAL A 169 -2.69 -7.83 12.09
N LEU A 170 -3.19 -6.67 11.64
CA LEU A 170 -3.30 -5.46 12.44
C LEU A 170 -4.77 -5.09 12.67
N GLN A 171 -5.09 -4.60 13.86
CA GLN A 171 -6.45 -4.14 14.22
C GLN A 171 -6.63 -2.67 13.87
N LYS A 172 -7.54 -2.33 12.96
CA LYS A 172 -7.88 -0.96 12.56
C LYS A 172 -8.22 -0.06 13.76
N LYS A 173 -9.01 -0.58 14.70
CA LYS A 173 -9.37 0.13 15.95
C LYS A 173 -8.14 0.58 16.74
N VAL A 174 -7.13 -0.27 16.88
CA VAL A 174 -5.90 0.08 17.64
C VAL A 174 -5.09 1.14 16.90
N ILE A 175 -4.97 1.00 15.57
CA ILE A 175 -4.27 1.96 14.71
C ILE A 175 -4.93 3.34 14.78
N LEU A 176 -6.26 3.39 14.65
CA LEU A 176 -7.05 4.63 14.72
C LEU A 176 -6.91 5.32 16.07
N ASN A 177 -7.06 4.55 17.17
CA ASN A 177 -6.94 5.09 18.53
C ASN A 177 -5.55 5.68 18.81
N ARG A 178 -4.49 5.12 18.22
CA ARG A 178 -3.12 5.61 18.36
C ARG A 178 -2.72 6.63 17.29
N LYS A 179 -3.60 6.92 16.32
CA LYS A 179 -3.34 7.84 15.18
C LYS A 179 -2.14 7.44 14.30
N GLU A 180 -1.94 6.12 14.12
CA GLU A 180 -0.79 5.54 13.44
C GLU A 180 -1.04 5.16 11.96
N GLN A 181 -2.18 5.58 11.39
CA GLN A 181 -2.56 5.24 10.01
C GLN A 181 -1.48 5.60 8.99
N LYS A 182 -0.83 6.76 9.19
CA LYS A 182 0.23 7.25 8.28
C LYS A 182 1.46 6.34 8.31
N HIS A 183 1.82 5.81 9.47
CA HIS A 183 2.96 4.91 9.61
C HIS A 183 2.68 3.55 8.96
N ILE A 184 1.48 2.99 9.14
CA ILE A 184 1.08 1.74 8.50
C ILE A 184 1.02 1.88 6.96
N MET A 185 0.50 3.00 6.46
CA MET A 185 0.49 3.26 5.01
C MET A 185 1.91 3.51 4.46
N ALA A 186 2.80 4.13 5.24
CA ALA A 186 4.21 4.30 4.88
C ALA A 186 4.93 2.94 4.82
N GLU A 187 4.72 2.06 5.81
CA GLU A 187 5.24 0.69 5.80
C GLU A 187 4.86 -0.04 4.52
N ARG A 188 3.56 -0.03 4.17
CA ARG A 188 3.07 -0.63 2.93
C ARG A 188 3.74 -0.05 1.68
N ASN A 189 3.85 1.27 1.60
CA ASN A 189 4.43 1.94 0.43
C ASN A 189 5.92 1.61 0.26
N VAL A 190 6.66 1.50 1.35
CA VAL A 190 8.06 1.07 1.34
C VAL A 190 8.19 -0.38 0.87
N LEU A 191 7.37 -1.28 1.42
CA LEU A 191 7.34 -2.69 1.04
C LEU A 191 7.02 -2.88 -0.45
N LEU A 192 6.08 -2.09 -1.01
CA LEU A 192 5.77 -2.11 -2.44
C LEU A 192 6.91 -1.65 -3.34
N LYS A 193 7.73 -0.71 -2.87
CA LYS A 193 8.92 -0.23 -3.61
C LYS A 193 10.08 -1.23 -3.57
N ASN A 194 10.06 -2.10 -2.58
CA ASN A 194 11.15 -3.02 -2.27
C ASN A 194 11.09 -4.32 -3.08
N VAL A 195 10.72 -4.25 -4.33
CA VAL A 195 10.39 -5.44 -5.12
C VAL A 195 11.57 -6.42 -5.34
N LYS A 196 12.85 -6.06 -5.12
CA LYS A 196 13.97 -6.95 -5.52
C LYS A 196 15.31 -6.73 -4.78
N HIS A 197 15.34 -6.73 -3.46
CA HIS A 197 16.62 -6.77 -2.75
C HIS A 197 16.72 -8.03 -1.89
N PRO A 198 17.79 -8.84 -1.99
CA PRO A 198 17.89 -10.15 -1.33
C PRO A 198 17.88 -10.06 0.22
N PHE A 199 18.22 -8.92 0.78
CA PHE A 199 18.29 -8.72 2.24
C PHE A 199 17.15 -7.87 2.81
N LEU A 200 16.04 -7.75 2.09
CA LEU A 200 14.83 -7.06 2.56
C LEU A 200 13.63 -7.99 2.42
N VAL A 201 12.76 -8.02 3.43
CA VAL A 201 11.54 -8.83 3.38
C VAL A 201 10.63 -8.38 2.23
N GLY A 202 10.12 -9.32 1.46
CA GLY A 202 9.18 -9.07 0.36
C GLY A 202 7.73 -9.03 0.84
N LEU A 203 6.94 -8.17 0.19
CA LEU A 203 5.48 -8.14 0.31
C LEU A 203 4.86 -8.88 -0.87
N HIS A 204 4.13 -9.95 -0.61
CA HIS A 204 3.38 -10.69 -1.62
C HIS A 204 2.00 -10.07 -1.85
N TYR A 205 1.25 -9.89 -0.76
CA TYR A 205 -0.12 -9.37 -0.81
C TYR A 205 -0.35 -8.41 0.35
N SER A 206 -1.27 -7.47 0.17
CA SER A 206 -1.89 -6.75 1.28
C SER A 206 -3.37 -6.58 1.02
N PHE A 207 -4.20 -6.94 1.99
CA PHE A 207 -5.65 -6.83 1.90
C PHE A 207 -6.25 -6.43 3.25
N GLN A 208 -7.52 -6.11 3.26
CA GLN A 208 -8.20 -5.63 4.45
C GLN A 208 -9.61 -6.22 4.57
N THR A 209 -10.05 -6.35 5.82
CA THR A 209 -11.45 -6.58 6.18
C THR A 209 -12.02 -5.32 6.83
N THR A 210 -13.27 -5.39 7.28
CA THR A 210 -13.92 -4.27 7.97
C THR A 210 -13.13 -3.80 9.19
N ASP A 211 -12.49 -4.71 9.93
CA ASP A 211 -11.83 -4.45 11.22
C ASP A 211 -10.31 -4.67 11.24
N LYS A 212 -9.73 -5.28 10.20
CA LYS A 212 -8.31 -5.67 10.16
C LYS A 212 -7.60 -5.29 8.87
N LEU A 213 -6.27 -5.16 8.96
CA LEU A 213 -5.34 -5.07 7.84
C LEU A 213 -4.43 -6.29 7.85
N TYR A 214 -4.04 -6.76 6.68
CA TYR A 214 -3.21 -7.95 6.48
C TYR A 214 -2.04 -7.61 5.56
N PHE A 215 -0.81 -7.92 6.00
CA PHE A 215 0.37 -7.96 5.16
C PHE A 215 0.81 -9.41 5.02
N VAL A 216 0.88 -9.93 3.82
CA VAL A 216 1.41 -11.26 3.52
C VAL A 216 2.85 -11.10 3.05
N LEU A 217 3.79 -11.52 3.90
CA LEU A 217 5.21 -11.31 3.77
C LEU A 217 5.94 -12.65 3.58
N ASP A 218 7.19 -12.59 3.14
CA ASP A 218 8.08 -13.76 3.17
C ASP A 218 8.11 -14.38 4.56
N PHE A 219 7.98 -15.70 4.62
CA PHE A 219 8.25 -16.44 5.85
C PHE A 219 9.74 -16.74 5.95
N VAL A 220 10.40 -16.06 6.87
CA VAL A 220 11.82 -16.21 7.13
C VAL A 220 12.01 -17.06 8.39
N ASN A 221 12.64 -18.20 8.27
CA ASN A 221 12.68 -19.24 9.32
C ASN A 221 14.00 -19.36 10.09
N GLY A 222 15.04 -18.64 9.70
CA GLY A 222 16.31 -18.55 10.43
C GLY A 222 16.28 -17.54 11.61
N GLY A 223 15.21 -16.75 11.78
CA GLY A 223 14.71 -15.88 12.83
C GLY A 223 15.54 -14.61 13.14
N GLU A 224 15.37 -13.95 14.32
CA GLU A 224 15.96 -12.62 14.62
C GLU A 224 17.45 -12.71 14.99
N LEU A 225 18.31 -11.95 14.41
CA LEU A 225 19.74 -11.85 14.69
C LEU A 225 20.04 -11.70 16.19
N PHE A 226 19.11 -11.07 16.90
CA PHE A 226 19.28 -10.85 18.33
C PHE A 226 19.23 -12.12 19.18
N PHE A 227 18.44 -13.13 18.83
CA PHE A 227 18.50 -14.39 19.57
C PHE A 227 19.85 -15.07 19.48
N HIS A 228 20.40 -15.15 18.27
CA HIS A 228 21.73 -15.71 18.13
C HIS A 228 22.75 -14.90 18.94
N LEU A 229 22.62 -13.56 18.87
CA LEU A 229 23.48 -12.69 19.68
C LEU A 229 23.29 -12.94 21.19
N GLN A 230 22.06 -13.13 21.63
CA GLN A 230 21.79 -13.38 23.05
C GLN A 230 22.25 -14.77 23.50
N LYS A 231 22.06 -15.79 22.68
CA LYS A 231 22.49 -17.16 22.97
C LYS A 231 24.02 -17.26 23.00
N GLU A 232 24.68 -16.61 22.05
CA GLU A 232 26.15 -16.67 21.90
C GLU A 232 26.88 -15.55 22.65
N ARG A 233 26.17 -14.52 23.13
CA ARG A 233 26.63 -13.29 23.78
C ARG A 233 27.47 -12.37 22.88
N THR A 234 28.35 -12.93 22.05
CA THR A 234 29.20 -12.20 21.10
C THR A 234 29.34 -13.02 19.82
N PHE A 235 29.34 -12.34 18.67
CA PHE A 235 29.70 -13.01 17.41
C PHE A 235 31.19 -12.89 17.14
N PRO A 236 31.84 -13.93 16.57
CA PRO A 236 33.16 -13.80 16.00
C PRO A 236 33.22 -12.68 14.96
N GLU A 237 34.33 -11.96 14.90
CA GLU A 237 34.50 -10.81 14.00
C GLU A 237 34.19 -11.12 12.52
N PRO A 238 34.57 -12.27 11.93
CA PRO A 238 34.22 -12.60 10.54
C PRO A 238 32.70 -12.69 10.32
N ARG A 239 31.93 -13.26 11.28
CA ARG A 239 30.48 -13.36 11.22
C ARG A 239 29.82 -12.01 11.39
N ALA A 240 30.31 -11.19 12.31
CA ALA A 240 29.83 -9.82 12.50
C ALA A 240 30.04 -8.99 11.22
N LYS A 241 31.22 -9.06 10.60
CA LYS A 241 31.51 -8.40 9.33
C LYS A 241 30.58 -8.84 8.20
N PHE A 242 30.27 -10.13 8.12
CA PHE A 242 29.34 -10.68 7.13
C PHE A 242 27.95 -10.05 7.27
N TYR A 243 27.36 -10.07 8.46
CA TYR A 243 26.06 -9.46 8.69
C TYR A 243 26.05 -7.95 8.46
N ILE A 244 27.09 -7.23 8.89
CA ILE A 244 27.23 -5.78 8.67
C ILE A 244 27.32 -5.45 7.18
N ALA A 245 28.01 -6.25 6.39
CA ALA A 245 28.11 -6.04 4.95
C ALA A 245 26.76 -6.17 4.25
N GLU A 246 25.97 -7.18 4.62
CA GLU A 246 24.61 -7.37 4.08
C GLU A 246 23.64 -6.27 4.54
N MET A 247 23.70 -5.87 5.81
CA MET A 247 22.95 -4.71 6.32
C MET A 247 23.29 -3.43 5.56
N ALA A 248 24.59 -3.17 5.35
CA ALA A 248 25.03 -2.00 4.59
C ALA A 248 24.52 -2.01 3.16
N SER A 249 24.48 -3.19 2.50
CA SER A 249 23.90 -3.37 1.17
C SER A 249 22.39 -3.04 1.17
N ALA A 250 21.64 -3.60 2.13
CA ALA A 250 20.19 -3.35 2.27
C ALA A 250 19.88 -1.87 2.51
N LEU A 251 20.60 -1.23 3.45
CA LEU A 251 20.42 0.20 3.75
C LEU A 251 20.84 1.08 2.57
N GLY A 252 21.92 0.76 1.87
CA GLY A 252 22.35 1.46 0.66
C GLY A 252 21.30 1.43 -0.43
N TYR A 253 20.63 0.28 -0.62
CA TYR A 253 19.53 0.15 -1.54
C TYR A 253 18.32 1.02 -1.14
N LEU A 254 17.89 1.00 0.12
CA LEU A 254 16.82 1.87 0.62
C LEU A 254 17.17 3.36 0.43
N HIS A 255 18.42 3.75 0.73
CA HIS A 255 18.88 5.12 0.52
C HIS A 255 18.84 5.53 -0.97
N SER A 256 19.16 4.62 -1.89
CA SER A 256 19.04 4.87 -3.33
C SER A 256 17.59 5.16 -3.77
N LEU A 257 16.61 4.67 -3.02
CA LEU A 257 15.18 4.94 -3.18
C LEU A 257 14.69 6.17 -2.40
N ASN A 258 15.61 6.95 -1.79
CA ASN A 258 15.32 8.06 -0.87
C ASN A 258 14.48 7.64 0.36
N ILE A 259 14.72 6.44 0.88
CA ILE A 259 14.09 5.88 2.07
C ILE A 259 15.14 5.76 3.17
N VAL A 260 14.86 6.32 4.35
CA VAL A 260 15.68 6.14 5.56
C VAL A 260 14.95 5.18 6.50
N TYR A 261 15.62 4.10 6.90
CA TYR A 261 15.01 3.00 7.65
C TYR A 261 14.67 3.37 9.11
N ARG A 262 15.56 3.96 9.86
CA ARG A 262 15.42 4.55 11.21
C ARG A 262 15.15 3.61 12.39
N ASP A 263 14.94 2.31 12.20
CA ASP A 263 14.70 1.34 13.28
C ASP A 263 15.65 0.14 13.16
N LEU A 264 16.92 0.41 12.83
CA LEU A 264 17.92 -0.64 12.74
C LEU A 264 18.25 -1.19 14.13
N LYS A 265 17.87 -2.44 14.37
CA LYS A 265 18.08 -3.17 15.61
C LYS A 265 18.09 -4.67 15.32
N PRO A 266 18.77 -5.48 16.15
CA PRO A 266 18.86 -6.91 15.91
C PRO A 266 17.52 -7.66 15.85
N GLU A 267 16.46 -7.15 16.47
CA GLU A 267 15.10 -7.69 16.41
C GLU A 267 14.42 -7.53 15.06
N ASN A 268 14.77 -6.47 14.33
CA ASN A 268 14.25 -6.21 13.00
C ASN A 268 15.07 -6.87 11.89
N ILE A 269 16.05 -7.71 12.27
CA ILE A 269 16.90 -8.44 11.35
C ILE A 269 16.65 -9.94 11.57
N LEU A 270 16.06 -10.60 10.59
CA LEU A 270 15.89 -12.04 10.59
C LEU A 270 17.05 -12.71 9.86
N LEU A 271 17.24 -13.99 10.08
CA LEU A 271 18.11 -14.83 9.26
C LEU A 271 17.25 -15.79 8.41
N ASP A 272 17.63 -15.99 7.18
CA ASP A 272 17.04 -17.04 6.35
C ASP A 272 17.63 -18.42 6.64
N HIS A 273 17.20 -19.44 5.92
CA HIS A 273 17.67 -20.81 6.08
C HIS A 273 19.13 -21.03 5.67
N GLU A 274 19.72 -20.10 4.92
CA GLU A 274 21.13 -20.12 4.49
C GLU A 274 22.02 -19.28 5.42
N GLY A 275 21.40 -18.54 6.34
CA GLY A 275 22.10 -17.68 7.31
C GLY A 275 22.35 -16.25 6.82
N HIS A 276 21.70 -15.83 5.72
CA HIS A 276 21.70 -14.45 5.25
C HIS A 276 20.72 -13.59 6.04
N ILE A 277 20.99 -12.30 6.16
CA ILE A 277 20.08 -11.38 6.87
C ILE A 277 18.90 -10.98 6.00
N ILE A 278 17.76 -10.79 6.64
CA ILE A 278 16.57 -10.20 6.04
C ILE A 278 16.09 -9.07 6.95
N LEU A 279 16.12 -7.83 6.47
CA LEU A 279 15.63 -6.68 7.20
C LEU A 279 14.11 -6.62 7.13
N THR A 280 13.45 -6.46 8.28
CA THR A 280 11.99 -6.43 8.42
C THR A 280 11.52 -5.15 9.12
N ASP A 281 10.21 -4.98 9.28
CA ASP A 281 9.53 -3.86 9.97
C ASP A 281 9.93 -2.46 9.47
N PHE A 282 9.19 -1.97 8.47
CA PHE A 282 9.38 -0.66 7.85
C PHE A 282 8.48 0.43 8.45
N GLY A 283 7.84 0.17 9.59
CA GLY A 283 6.87 1.09 10.22
C GLY A 283 7.45 2.45 10.62
N LEU A 284 8.75 2.53 10.87
CA LEU A 284 9.45 3.78 11.18
C LEU A 284 10.20 4.40 10.00
N CYS A 285 10.11 3.83 8.80
CA CYS A 285 10.76 4.38 7.61
C CYS A 285 10.26 5.77 7.25
N LYS A 286 11.13 6.57 6.66
CA LYS A 286 10.79 7.89 6.14
C LYS A 286 11.21 8.01 4.68
N GLU A 287 10.22 8.27 3.83
CA GLU A 287 10.40 8.44 2.39
C GLU A 287 10.72 9.91 2.01
N GLY A 288 11.29 10.08 0.83
CA GLY A 288 11.56 11.40 0.23
C GLY A 288 12.67 12.18 0.94
N ILE A 289 13.62 11.49 1.58
CA ILE A 289 14.79 12.07 2.22
C ILE A 289 15.98 11.97 1.25
N SER A 290 16.40 13.10 0.70
CA SER A 290 17.62 13.20 -0.10
C SER A 290 18.87 13.36 0.80
N GLN A 291 20.08 13.24 0.22
CA GLN A 291 21.35 13.40 0.96
C GLN A 291 21.51 14.76 1.66
N ALA A 292 20.80 15.80 1.18
CA ALA A 292 20.82 17.13 1.76
C ALA A 292 19.75 17.35 2.85
N ASP A 293 18.83 16.41 3.03
CA ASP A 293 17.72 16.54 3.98
C ASP A 293 18.10 15.95 5.34
N THR A 294 17.53 16.51 6.42
CA THR A 294 17.64 15.99 7.78
C THR A 294 16.28 15.59 8.33
N THR A 295 16.26 14.64 9.26
CA THR A 295 15.04 14.29 10.00
C THR A 295 15.25 14.54 11.50
N THR A 296 14.28 15.24 12.12
CA THR A 296 14.34 15.61 13.55
C THR A 296 13.44 14.72 14.41
N THR A 297 12.77 13.73 13.83
CA THR A 297 11.91 12.82 14.59
C THR A 297 12.75 11.89 15.45
N PHE A 298 12.57 11.95 16.77
CA PHE A 298 13.14 10.98 17.70
C PHE A 298 12.40 9.64 17.51
N CYS A 299 13.14 8.58 17.15
CA CYS A 299 12.60 7.24 16.95
C CYS A 299 13.72 6.20 17.08
N GLY A 300 13.37 4.94 17.35
CA GLY A 300 14.25 3.83 17.61
C GLY A 300 13.82 3.06 18.85
N THR A 301 14.42 1.92 19.13
CA THR A 301 14.10 1.05 20.29
C THR A 301 15.35 0.71 21.06
N PRO A 302 15.35 0.72 22.41
CA PRO A 302 16.39 0.13 23.22
C PRO A 302 16.05 -1.34 23.53
N GLU A 303 16.83 -2.27 23.00
CA GLU A 303 16.95 -3.73 23.33
C GLU A 303 15.68 -4.64 23.32
N VAL A 304 15.73 -5.94 23.22
CA VAL A 304 16.00 -7.00 22.30
C VAL A 304 15.63 -8.41 22.80
N ARG A 305 15.15 -9.32 21.98
CA ARG A 305 15.29 -10.81 21.96
C ARG A 305 14.29 -11.46 21.04
N SER A 306 14.38 -12.57 20.52
CA SER A 306 15.00 -13.83 20.23
C SER A 306 14.30 -14.62 19.09
N PHE A 307 14.64 -15.82 18.70
CA PHE A 307 14.52 -16.48 17.40
C PHE A 307 13.96 -17.89 17.28
N CYS A 308 13.68 -18.52 16.34
CA CYS A 308 13.60 -19.07 15.04
C CYS A 308 13.37 -20.55 14.91
N ASP A 309 12.67 -21.04 13.94
CA ASP A 309 11.80 -22.15 14.03
C ASP A 309 10.70 -21.82 15.07
N ILE A 310 9.60 -22.50 15.12
CA ILE A 310 8.56 -22.21 16.13
C ILE A 310 9.08 -22.42 17.56
N SER A 311 10.13 -23.23 17.76
CA SER A 311 10.80 -23.48 19.04
C SER A 311 11.55 -22.29 19.62
N ASN A 312 11.77 -21.23 18.84
CA ASN A 312 12.48 -20.05 19.26
C ASN A 312 11.61 -18.78 19.28
N PHE A 313 10.34 -18.88 19.03
CA PHE A 313 9.39 -17.86 19.42
C PHE A 313 9.01 -18.11 20.88
N ASP A 314 8.90 -17.04 21.68
CA ASP A 314 8.56 -17.16 23.08
C ASP A 314 7.31 -18.06 23.24
N PRO A 315 7.34 -19.06 24.12
CA PRO A 315 6.18 -19.91 24.41
C PRO A 315 4.90 -19.11 24.70
N GLU A 316 5.02 -17.91 25.27
CA GLU A 316 3.89 -16.99 25.44
C GLU A 316 3.14 -16.71 24.12
N PHE A 317 3.84 -16.77 22.98
CA PHE A 317 3.23 -16.55 21.65
C PHE A 317 2.82 -17.87 21.00
N THR A 318 3.69 -18.88 21.03
CA THR A 318 3.46 -20.14 20.32
C THR A 318 2.42 -21.05 20.99
N ASP A 319 2.20 -20.88 22.29
CA ASP A 319 1.15 -21.59 23.03
C ASP A 319 -0.23 -20.92 22.92
N GLU A 320 -0.27 -19.68 22.40
CA GLU A 320 -1.53 -19.01 22.18
C GLU A 320 -2.28 -19.60 20.97
N MET A 321 -3.54 -19.98 21.19
CA MET A 321 -4.39 -20.47 20.10
C MET A 321 -4.67 -19.38 19.07
N VAL A 322 -4.62 -19.74 17.79
CA VAL A 322 -5.06 -18.86 16.70
C VAL A 322 -6.56 -18.61 16.85
N PRO A 323 -7.01 -17.36 17.07
CA PRO A 323 -8.43 -17.10 17.26
C PRO A 323 -9.21 -17.33 15.96
N ASN A 324 -10.37 -17.99 16.04
CA ASN A 324 -11.24 -18.24 14.89
C ASN A 324 -11.68 -16.95 14.17
N SER A 325 -11.68 -15.81 14.87
CA SER A 325 -12.03 -14.50 14.31
C SER A 325 -10.98 -13.92 13.35
N ILE A 326 -9.85 -14.62 13.10
CA ILE A 326 -8.80 -14.07 12.24
C ILE A 326 -9.23 -14.03 10.76
N CYS A 327 -9.97 -15.06 10.31
CA CYS A 327 -10.46 -15.18 8.94
C CYS A 327 -11.81 -14.49 8.72
N TRP A 328 -12.51 -14.14 9.81
CA TRP A 328 -13.85 -13.58 9.74
C TRP A 328 -13.89 -12.19 10.35
N SER A 329 -14.45 -11.23 9.63
CA SER A 329 -14.88 -9.98 10.24
C SER A 329 -16.01 -10.29 11.20
N GLN A 330 -15.98 -9.73 12.41
CA GLN A 330 -17.13 -9.80 13.30
C GLN A 330 -18.34 -9.20 12.58
N ASP A 331 -19.54 -9.74 12.81
CA ASP A 331 -20.78 -9.20 12.26
C ASP A 331 -20.82 -7.68 12.41
N HIS A 332 -21.36 -6.98 11.41
CA HIS A 332 -21.44 -5.51 11.37
C HIS A 332 -21.97 -4.86 12.64
N SER A 333 -22.72 -5.61 13.46
CA SER A 333 -23.25 -5.16 14.76
C SER A 333 -22.18 -4.96 15.85
N ILE A 334 -20.95 -5.49 15.65
CA ILE A 334 -19.88 -5.49 16.67
C ILE A 334 -18.69 -4.59 16.24
N VAL A 335 -18.67 -4.14 14.99
CA VAL A 335 -17.61 -3.22 14.52
C VAL A 335 -17.80 -1.87 15.18
N ASN A 336 -16.72 -1.35 15.79
CA ASN A 336 -16.76 -0.07 16.51
C ASN A 336 -17.08 1.06 15.52
N ALA A 337 -18.00 1.96 15.90
CA ALA A 337 -18.43 3.11 15.09
C ALA A 337 -17.24 3.93 14.57
N SER A 338 -16.20 4.14 15.38
CA SER A 338 -14.99 4.88 14.97
C SER A 338 -14.20 4.20 13.84
N VAL A 339 -14.36 2.88 13.64
CA VAL A 339 -13.75 2.15 12.51
C VAL A 339 -14.61 2.32 11.26
N MET A 340 -15.93 2.31 11.39
CA MET A 340 -16.88 2.55 10.30
C MET A 340 -16.78 3.99 9.78
N GLU A 341 -16.63 4.96 10.67
CA GLU A 341 -16.47 6.38 10.32
C GLU A 341 -15.12 6.69 9.66
N ALA A 342 -14.13 5.80 9.80
CA ALA A 342 -12.78 5.97 9.25
C ALA A 342 -12.50 5.07 8.04
N ASP A 343 -13.51 4.69 7.27
CA ASP A 343 -13.38 3.82 6.08
C ASP A 343 -12.34 4.34 5.08
N ASP A 344 -12.23 5.67 4.91
CA ASP A 344 -11.24 6.31 4.04
C ASP A 344 -9.78 6.20 4.55
N ALA A 345 -9.55 5.85 5.83
CA ALA A 345 -8.22 5.85 6.44
C ALA A 345 -7.27 4.78 5.86
N PHE A 346 -7.83 3.72 5.28
CA PHE A 346 -7.08 2.57 4.75
C PHE A 346 -7.35 2.32 3.26
N VAL A 347 -7.87 3.31 2.58
CA VAL A 347 -8.09 3.22 1.13
C VAL A 347 -6.75 3.02 0.41
N GLY A 348 -6.73 2.09 -0.54
CA GLY A 348 -5.53 1.71 -1.28
C GLY A 348 -4.55 0.83 -0.50
N PHE A 349 -4.94 0.29 0.68
CA PHE A 349 -4.08 -0.64 1.44
C PHE A 349 -3.93 -1.99 0.73
N SER A 350 -4.99 -2.49 0.10
CA SER A 350 -4.97 -3.80 -0.57
C SER A 350 -4.05 -3.80 -1.80
N TYR A 351 -3.31 -4.88 -1.98
CA TYR A 351 -2.36 -5.10 -3.06
C TYR A 351 -2.26 -6.60 -3.37
N ALA A 352 -2.25 -6.92 -4.66
CA ALA A 352 -1.84 -8.21 -5.20
C ALA A 352 -0.91 -7.97 -6.40
N PRO A 353 0.12 -8.78 -6.63
CA PRO A 353 0.95 -8.71 -7.83
C PRO A 353 0.15 -9.14 -9.07
N ALA A 354 0.51 -8.61 -10.24
CA ALA A 354 -0.18 -8.86 -11.50
C ALA A 354 0.00 -10.29 -12.08
N SER A 355 0.94 -11.08 -11.55
CA SER A 355 1.16 -12.52 -11.87
C SER A 355 2.17 -13.13 -10.91
N ASP A 356 2.07 -14.45 -10.69
CA ASP A 356 3.01 -15.23 -9.86
C ASP A 356 4.42 -15.39 -10.52
N ASP A 357 4.62 -14.96 -11.76
CA ASP A 357 5.89 -15.12 -12.50
C ASP A 357 7.01 -14.14 -12.08
N SER A 358 6.81 -13.32 -11.08
CA SER A 358 7.77 -12.27 -10.68
C SER A 358 8.77 -12.70 -9.60
N PHE A 359 8.77 -13.98 -9.17
CA PHE A 359 9.63 -14.52 -8.10
C PHE A 359 10.45 -15.73 -8.51
N LEU A 360 11.14 -15.64 -9.66
CA LEU A 360 12.24 -16.56 -10.02
C LEU A 360 13.56 -15.79 -10.08
#